data_ad4a949acda15926b9e393d4afd6c616
#
_entry.id   ad4a949acda15926b9e393d4afd6c616
#
_cell.length_a   1.000
_cell.length_b   1.000
_cell.length_c   1.000
_cell.angle_alpha   90.00
_cell.angle_beta   90.00
_cell.angle_gamma   90.00
#
_symmetry.space_group_name_H-M   'P 1'
#
loop_
_entity.id
_entity.type
_entity.pdbx_description
1 polymer ?
#
loop_
_entity_poly.entity_id
_entity_poly.type
_entity_poly.pdbx_seq_one_letter_code
_entity_poly.pdbx_strand_id
1 'polypeptide(L)'
;MQHMDAAKSIKQVVSSPYLRAVQTAKIFTQVTHKNNIAIDWLDDLTPLGDPRAIQGFLQQTQADTVLMVSHLPLVGLLVDYLTGETGTRMGTANLASLSMDYPAQGMATLNWIHYVD
;
A
#
# COMPACT_ATOMS: atom_id res chain seq x y z
N MET A 1 17.95 2.72 9.18
CA MET A 1 17.01 1.59 8.95
C MET A 1 16.64 1.53 7.46
N GLN A 2 16.69 0.34 6.92
CA GLN A 2 16.44 0.13 5.49
C GLN A 2 15.09 0.65 5.03
N HIS A 3 14.04 0.49 5.86
CA HIS A 3 12.67 0.85 5.47
C HIS A 3 12.46 2.36 5.44
N MET A 4 13.29 3.12 6.12
CA MET A 4 13.21 4.59 6.09
C MET A 4 13.63 5.15 4.73
N ASP A 5 14.53 4.47 4.04
CA ASP A 5 14.91 4.90 2.68
C ASP A 5 13.75 4.72 1.71
N ALA A 6 13.00 3.62 1.84
CA ALA A 6 11.78 3.43 1.05
C ALA A 6 10.76 4.52 1.35
N ALA A 7 10.58 4.88 2.63
CA ALA A 7 9.65 5.94 3.03
C ALA A 7 9.99 7.28 2.41
N LYS A 8 11.28 7.60 2.27
CA LYS A 8 11.71 8.87 1.69
C LYS A 8 11.34 9.01 0.20
N SER A 9 11.21 7.90 -0.52
CA SER A 9 10.88 7.92 -1.94
C SER A 9 9.37 7.97 -2.21
N ILE A 10 8.53 7.87 -1.19
CA ILE A 10 7.08 7.88 -1.36
C ILE A 10 6.62 9.27 -1.78
N LYS A 11 5.88 9.33 -2.89
CA LYS A 11 5.39 10.57 -3.48
C LYS A 11 3.88 10.73 -3.40
N GLN A 12 3.16 9.66 -3.09
CA GLN A 12 1.71 9.68 -2.96
C GLN A 12 1.30 8.77 -1.81
N VAL A 13 0.33 9.23 -1.02
CA VAL A 13 -0.27 8.42 0.05
C VAL A 13 -1.75 8.28 -0.27
N VAL A 14 -2.22 7.05 -0.33
CA VAL A 14 -3.61 6.72 -0.60
C VAL A 14 -4.13 5.86 0.54
N SER A 15 -5.28 6.20 1.08
CA SER A 15 -5.82 5.52 2.25
C SER A 15 -7.27 5.10 2.04
N SER A 16 -7.64 3.99 2.67
CA SER A 16 -9.04 3.70 2.92
C SER A 16 -9.67 4.85 3.70
N PRO A 17 -10.96 5.17 3.46
CA PRO A 17 -11.64 6.23 4.21
C PRO A 17 -11.98 5.85 5.65
N TYR A 18 -11.80 4.60 6.05
CA TYR A 18 -12.09 4.16 7.41
C TYR A 18 -11.12 4.79 8.41
N LEU A 19 -11.64 5.12 9.59
CA LEU A 19 -10.91 5.91 10.58
C LEU A 19 -9.51 5.37 10.92
N ARG A 20 -9.38 4.06 11.11
CA ARG A 20 -8.08 3.48 11.48
C ARG A 20 -7.03 3.69 10.40
N ALA A 21 -7.43 3.52 9.14
CA ALA A 21 -6.51 3.74 8.02
C ALA A 21 -6.11 5.21 7.92
N VAL A 22 -7.08 6.11 8.08
CA VAL A 22 -6.85 7.56 8.07
C VAL A 22 -5.84 7.94 9.15
N GLN A 23 -6.02 7.43 10.37
CA GLN A 23 -5.12 7.71 11.48
C GLN A 23 -3.71 7.20 11.21
N THR A 24 -3.60 5.98 10.66
CA THR A 24 -2.31 5.39 10.31
C THR A 24 -1.60 6.21 9.23
N ALA A 25 -2.34 6.62 8.20
CA ALA A 25 -1.78 7.42 7.12
C ALA A 25 -1.25 8.76 7.65
N LYS A 26 -2.01 9.41 8.53
CA LYS A 26 -1.60 10.68 9.13
C LYS A 26 -0.35 10.53 10.01
N ILE A 27 -0.29 9.48 10.82
CA ILE A 27 0.89 9.19 11.63
C ILE A 27 2.12 8.98 10.73
N PHE A 28 1.95 8.22 9.65
CA PHE A 28 3.03 7.97 8.71
C PHE A 28 3.58 9.28 8.14
N THR A 29 2.71 10.18 7.67
CA THR A 29 3.16 11.44 7.08
C THR A 29 3.86 12.33 8.11
N GLN A 30 3.43 12.30 9.36
CA GLN A 30 4.08 13.04 10.44
C GLN A 30 5.46 12.49 10.77
N VAL A 31 5.56 11.17 10.95
CA VAL A 31 6.81 10.51 11.35
C VAL A 31 7.87 10.62 10.26
N THR A 32 7.48 10.57 9.01
CA THR A 32 8.41 10.65 7.87
C THR A 32 8.63 12.08 7.38
N HIS A 33 8.05 13.08 8.03
CA HIS A 33 8.14 14.49 7.64
C HIS A 33 7.59 14.76 6.24
N LYS A 34 6.55 14.02 5.85
CA LYS A 34 5.88 14.20 4.56
C LYS A 34 4.54 14.90 4.71
N ASN A 35 4.48 15.88 5.62
CA ASN A 35 3.24 16.60 5.91
C ASN A 35 2.70 17.40 4.73
N ASN A 36 3.55 17.69 3.75
CA ASN A 36 3.16 18.39 2.53
C ASN A 36 2.51 17.48 1.48
N ILE A 37 2.51 16.17 1.71
CA ILE A 37 1.84 15.23 0.81
C ILE A 37 0.39 15.10 1.26
N ALA A 38 -0.54 15.40 0.34
CA ALA A 38 -1.96 15.20 0.61
C ALA A 38 -2.27 13.70 0.65
N ILE A 39 -3.17 13.32 1.56
CA ILE A 39 -3.65 11.95 1.64
C ILE A 39 -4.90 11.85 0.77
N ASP A 40 -4.83 11.03 -0.27
CA ASP A 40 -5.95 10.73 -1.13
C ASP A 40 -6.78 9.59 -0.57
N TRP A 41 -8.07 9.58 -0.85
CA TRP A 41 -8.98 8.55 -0.38
C TRP A 41 -9.38 7.65 -1.52
N LEU A 42 -9.41 6.34 -1.27
CA LEU A 42 -9.85 5.37 -2.27
C LEU A 42 -10.76 4.35 -1.60
N ASP A 43 -12.03 4.34 -1.98
CA ASP A 43 -13.04 3.47 -1.37
C ASP A 43 -12.70 1.98 -1.56
N ASP A 44 -12.02 1.64 -2.65
CA ASP A 44 -11.64 0.25 -2.90
C ASP A 44 -10.58 -0.29 -1.94
N LEU A 45 -10.01 0.55 -1.09
CA LEU A 45 -9.07 0.13 -0.04
C LEU A 45 -9.78 -0.30 1.25
N THR A 46 -11.10 -0.37 1.29
CA THR A 46 -11.84 -0.93 2.41
C THR A 46 -11.65 -2.45 2.48
N PRO A 47 -11.96 -3.11 3.63
CA PRO A 47 -11.60 -4.53 3.82
C PRO A 47 -12.08 -5.47 2.73
N LEU A 48 -13.21 -5.19 2.11
CA LEU A 48 -13.81 -6.03 1.06
C LEU A 48 -13.62 -5.45 -0.33
N GLY A 49 -12.65 -4.57 -0.50
CA GLY A 49 -12.35 -3.98 -1.80
C GLY A 49 -11.87 -5.00 -2.83
N ASP A 50 -11.85 -4.57 -4.09
CA ASP A 50 -11.47 -5.43 -5.22
C ASP A 50 -10.04 -5.08 -5.69
N PRO A 51 -9.11 -6.04 -5.64
CA PRO A 51 -7.75 -5.81 -6.15
C PRO A 51 -7.69 -5.29 -7.59
N ARG A 52 -8.66 -5.64 -8.44
CA ARG A 52 -8.70 -5.17 -9.83
C ARG A 52 -8.95 -3.67 -9.92
N ALA A 53 -9.77 -3.13 -9.03
CA ALA A 53 -10.02 -1.68 -8.98
C ALA A 53 -8.76 -0.94 -8.54
N ILE A 54 -8.03 -1.50 -7.57
CA ILE A 54 -6.77 -0.94 -7.11
C ILE A 54 -5.71 -0.98 -8.21
N GLN A 55 -5.66 -2.06 -8.97
CA GLN A 55 -4.81 -2.15 -10.16
C GLN A 55 -5.11 -1.01 -11.13
N GLY A 56 -6.37 -0.75 -11.40
CA GLY A 56 -6.79 0.34 -12.28
C GLY A 56 -6.31 1.70 -11.77
N PHE A 57 -6.39 1.94 -10.47
CA PHE A 57 -5.85 3.16 -9.86
C PHE A 57 -4.34 3.27 -10.10
N LEU A 58 -3.60 2.18 -9.85
CA LEU A 58 -2.15 2.18 -10.02
C LEU A 58 -1.73 2.43 -11.46
N GLN A 59 -2.51 1.95 -12.44
CA GLN A 59 -2.23 2.18 -13.85
C GLN A 59 -2.40 3.65 -14.26
N GLN A 60 -3.20 4.42 -13.51
CA GLN A 60 -3.50 5.80 -13.85
C GLN A 60 -2.70 6.83 -13.04
N THR A 61 -2.16 6.43 -11.90
CA THR A 61 -1.42 7.37 -11.06
C THR A 61 -0.11 7.78 -11.71
N GLN A 62 0.32 9.03 -11.47
CA GLN A 62 1.58 9.55 -11.99
C GLN A 62 2.75 9.31 -11.04
N ALA A 63 2.48 8.92 -9.80
CA ALA A 63 3.53 8.73 -8.80
C ALA A 63 4.29 7.43 -9.01
N ASP A 64 5.60 7.49 -8.95
CA ASP A 64 6.46 6.30 -9.06
C ASP A 64 6.36 5.40 -7.85
N THR A 65 6.12 5.99 -6.69
CA THR A 65 6.09 5.26 -5.42
C THR A 65 4.88 5.71 -4.63
N VAL A 66 4.01 4.77 -4.31
CA VAL A 66 2.73 5.01 -3.64
C VAL A 66 2.69 4.20 -2.37
N LEU A 67 2.30 4.85 -1.27
CA LEU A 67 1.94 4.14 -0.05
C LEU A 67 0.42 3.98 -0.01
N MET A 68 -0.03 2.75 0.15
CA MET A 68 -1.45 2.46 0.33
C MET A 68 -1.70 1.97 1.75
N VAL A 69 -2.69 2.57 2.40
CA VAL A 69 -3.10 2.18 3.76
C VAL A 69 -4.48 1.57 3.68
N SER A 70 -4.59 0.33 4.06
CA SER A 70 -5.81 -0.45 3.92
C SER A 70 -6.01 -1.37 5.12
N HIS A 71 -6.72 -2.46 4.90
CA HIS A 71 -7.17 -3.38 5.94
C HIS A 71 -7.00 -4.82 5.51
N LEU A 72 -6.94 -5.73 6.48
CA LEU A 72 -7.13 -7.14 6.20
C LEU A 72 -8.62 -7.41 5.97
N PRO A 73 -8.99 -8.35 5.12
CA PRO A 73 -8.10 -9.27 4.36
C PRO A 73 -7.58 -8.71 3.04
N LEU A 74 -8.04 -7.51 2.63
CA LEU A 74 -7.72 -6.97 1.30
C LEU A 74 -6.22 -6.91 1.04
N VAL A 75 -5.42 -6.47 2.02
CA VAL A 75 -3.98 -6.25 1.80
C VAL A 75 -3.29 -7.54 1.37
N GLY A 76 -3.56 -8.65 2.06
CA GLY A 76 -3.00 -9.95 1.68
C GLY A 76 -3.44 -10.41 0.30
N LEU A 77 -4.73 -10.24 0.01
CA LEU A 77 -5.29 -10.59 -1.29
C LEU A 77 -4.70 -9.73 -2.41
N LEU A 78 -4.46 -8.46 -2.14
CA LEU A 78 -3.86 -7.54 -3.10
C LEU A 78 -2.41 -7.93 -3.41
N VAL A 79 -1.62 -8.26 -2.38
CA VAL A 79 -0.26 -8.73 -2.58
C VAL A 79 -0.26 -9.99 -3.43
N ASP A 80 -1.12 -10.97 -3.12
CA ASP A 80 -1.23 -12.20 -3.91
C ASP A 80 -1.62 -11.91 -5.36
N TYR A 81 -2.60 -11.04 -5.56
CA TYR A 81 -3.07 -10.68 -6.90
C TYR A 81 -1.95 -10.05 -7.74
N LEU A 82 -1.22 -9.10 -7.17
CA LEU A 82 -0.19 -8.37 -7.90
C LEU A 82 1.06 -9.22 -8.14
N THR A 83 1.41 -10.12 -7.22
CA THR A 83 2.60 -10.95 -7.36
C THR A 83 2.34 -12.27 -8.10
N GLY A 84 1.10 -12.71 -8.20
CA GLY A 84 0.75 -14.02 -8.74
C GLY A 84 0.99 -15.16 -7.76
N GLU A 85 1.33 -14.85 -6.51
CA GLU A 85 1.52 -15.82 -5.45
C GLU A 85 0.20 -16.11 -4.74
N THR A 86 0.23 -17.04 -3.79
CA THR A 86 -0.92 -17.35 -2.94
C THR A 86 -0.49 -17.50 -1.50
N GLY A 87 -1.40 -17.19 -0.58
CA GLY A 87 -1.19 -17.42 0.84
C GLY A 87 -0.25 -16.43 1.52
N THR A 88 -0.05 -15.25 0.96
CA THR A 88 0.75 -14.21 1.62
C THR A 88 0.15 -13.90 2.98
N ARG A 89 0.99 -13.96 4.01
CA ARG A 89 0.56 -13.67 5.38
C ARG A 89 0.89 -12.24 5.74
N MET A 90 -0.16 -11.44 5.90
CA MET A 90 -0.07 -10.08 6.40
C MET A 90 -0.87 -10.00 7.69
N GLY A 91 -0.26 -9.42 8.72
CA GLY A 91 -0.95 -9.08 9.96
C GLY A 91 -1.25 -7.59 10.02
N THR A 92 -1.93 -7.18 11.10
CA THR A 92 -2.16 -5.76 11.35
C THR A 92 -0.82 -5.04 11.55
N ALA A 93 -0.73 -3.81 11.07
CA ALA A 93 0.47 -2.98 11.14
C ALA A 93 1.68 -3.55 10.39
N ASN A 94 1.51 -4.57 9.56
CA ASN A 94 2.59 -5.05 8.71
C ASN A 94 2.71 -4.17 7.47
N LEU A 95 3.92 -4.10 6.92
CA LEU A 95 4.21 -3.30 5.74
C LEU A 95 4.85 -4.20 4.67
N ALA A 96 4.31 -4.19 3.47
CA ALA A 96 4.86 -4.92 2.33
C ALA A 96 5.37 -3.95 1.27
N SER A 97 6.52 -4.26 0.69
CA SER A 97 7.08 -3.49 -0.41
C SER A 97 7.06 -4.33 -1.68
N LEU A 98 6.44 -3.78 -2.72
CA LEU A 98 6.34 -4.42 -4.02
C LEU A 98 6.95 -3.53 -5.10
N SER A 99 7.56 -4.15 -6.09
CA SER A 99 8.06 -3.47 -7.29
C SER A 99 7.43 -4.08 -8.51
N MET A 100 7.08 -3.23 -9.49
CA MET A 100 6.52 -3.69 -10.75
C MET A 100 6.81 -2.68 -11.86
N ASP A 101 7.12 -3.18 -13.05
CA ASP A 101 7.33 -2.31 -14.21
C ASP A 101 6.01 -1.76 -14.74
N TYR A 102 4.96 -2.57 -14.64
CA TYR A 102 3.62 -2.18 -15.03
C TYR A 102 2.61 -2.78 -14.06
N PRO A 103 1.70 -1.98 -13.50
CA PRO A 103 0.72 -2.49 -12.53
C PRO A 103 -0.29 -3.42 -13.19
N ALA A 104 -0.14 -4.70 -12.98
CA ALA A 104 -1.04 -5.73 -13.50
C ALA A 104 -0.90 -7.00 -12.68
N GLN A 105 -1.90 -7.88 -12.81
CA GLN A 105 -1.92 -9.15 -12.10
C GLN A 105 -0.67 -9.96 -12.41
N GLY A 106 0.01 -10.43 -11.37
CA GLY A 106 1.17 -11.29 -11.50
C GLY A 106 2.45 -10.57 -11.91
N MET A 107 2.45 -9.25 -12.03
CA MET A 107 3.60 -8.49 -12.54
C MET A 107 4.51 -7.97 -11.44
N ALA A 108 4.07 -7.99 -10.18
CA ALA A 108 4.86 -7.45 -9.08
C ALA A 108 5.80 -8.48 -8.48
N THR A 109 6.91 -7.97 -7.97
CA THR A 109 7.83 -8.74 -7.13
C THR A 109 7.67 -8.23 -5.70
N LEU A 110 7.50 -9.16 -4.77
CA LEU A 110 7.50 -8.82 -3.35
C LEU A 110 8.95 -8.65 -2.91
N ASN A 111 9.30 -7.43 -2.49
CA ASN A 111 10.67 -7.13 -2.07
C ASN A 111 10.91 -7.57 -0.62
N TRP A 112 9.99 -7.21 0.27
CA TRP A 112 10.07 -7.59 1.68
C TRP A 112 8.73 -7.33 2.36
N ILE A 113 8.55 -7.99 3.49
CA ILE A 113 7.46 -7.69 4.43
C ILE A 113 8.10 -7.38 5.78
N HIS A 114 7.75 -6.25 6.35
CA HIS A 114 8.14 -5.90 7.72
C HIS A 114 7.03 -6.34 8.66
N TYR A 115 7.33 -7.31 9.52
CA TYR A 115 6.37 -7.83 10.49
C TYR A 115 6.55 -7.10 11.81
N VAL A 116 5.43 -6.75 12.42
CA VAL A 116 5.44 -6.13 13.75
C VAL A 116 5.15 -7.20 14.79
N ASP A 117 6.04 -7.30 15.76
CA ASP A 117 5.91 -8.26 16.85
C ASP A 117 4.85 -7.83 17.88
#